data_99c731e325fd265d2f323477470b764f
#
_entry.id   99c731e325fd265d2f323477470b764f
#
_cell.length_a   1.000
_cell.length_b   1.000
_cell.length_c   1.000
_cell.angle_alpha   90.00
_cell.angle_beta   90.00
_cell.angle_gamma   90.00
#
_symmetry.space_group_name_H-M   'P 1'
#
loop_
_entity.id
_entity.type
_entity.pdbx_description
1 polymer ?
#
loop_
_entity_poly.entity_id
_entity_poly.type
_entity_poly.pdbx_seq_one_letter_code
_entity_poly.pdbx_strand_id
1 'polypeptide(L)'
;RDFMNSVTTHTLGIHRQKIKKIEGDTTKLFEQIAVEEEVYEKTRRKEQKKREEAMEFINRFRALAARASLVQSRIKALERMGTKEELRQVTELGFRFNSAEFEAQRLMHVADLTFGYTPERTLIENLSIDIGKNDRICVVGKNGKGKSTLLRLLAGELKPKAGAIASHPKCQIGYFGQTNIERLNPALTIEKEFSLLRPDLSYTEIRKTCGAMMFGGDLAL
;
A
#
# COMPACT_ATOMS: atom_id res chain seq x y z
N ARG A 1 5.41 -16.78 -5.84
CA ARG A 1 4.25 -17.65 -5.48
C ARG A 1 4.35 -19.02 -6.18
N ASP A 2 4.70 -19.07 -7.46
CA ASP A 2 4.78 -20.31 -8.25
C ASP A 2 5.71 -21.36 -7.63
N PHE A 3 6.90 -20.94 -7.18
CA PHE A 3 7.81 -21.84 -6.45
C PHE A 3 7.20 -22.37 -5.15
N MET A 4 6.49 -21.54 -4.37
CA MET A 4 5.82 -22.00 -3.15
C MET A 4 4.74 -23.04 -3.50
N ASN A 5 3.92 -22.77 -4.52
CA ASN A 5 2.85 -23.67 -4.95
C ASN A 5 3.39 -25.00 -5.49
N SER A 6 4.61 -25.02 -6.03
CA SER A 6 5.21 -26.27 -6.55
C SER A 6 5.79 -27.19 -5.49
N VAL A 7 6.05 -26.69 -4.27
CA VAL A 7 6.72 -27.48 -3.21
C VAL A 7 5.85 -27.69 -1.97
N THR A 8 4.74 -26.94 -1.82
CA THR A 8 3.89 -27.04 -0.64
C THR A 8 2.75 -28.04 -0.82
N THR A 9 2.53 -28.89 0.15
CA THR A 9 1.36 -29.79 0.22
C THR A 9 0.22 -29.18 1.05
N HIS A 10 0.55 -28.28 1.97
CA HIS A 10 -0.40 -27.61 2.85
C HIS A 10 -0.07 -26.11 2.92
N THR A 11 -1.10 -25.30 2.96
CA THR A 11 -0.98 -23.85 3.15
C THR A 11 -1.65 -23.43 4.45
N LEU A 12 -0.97 -22.58 5.22
CA LEU A 12 -1.49 -22.01 6.46
C LEU A 12 -1.72 -20.52 6.23
N GLY A 13 -2.98 -20.12 6.30
CA GLY A 13 -3.39 -18.72 6.15
C GLY A 13 -3.85 -18.13 7.47
N ILE A 14 -3.57 -16.84 7.67
CA ILE A 14 -4.12 -16.05 8.76
C ILE A 14 -5.16 -15.11 8.15
N HIS A 15 -6.42 -15.30 8.52
CA HIS A 15 -7.52 -14.49 8.04
C HIS A 15 -8.49 -14.17 9.18
N ARG A 16 -8.84 -12.89 9.38
CA ARG A 16 -9.71 -12.43 10.46
C ARG A 16 -9.31 -12.96 11.84
N GLN A 17 -8.04 -12.83 12.18
CA GLN A 17 -7.47 -13.30 13.46
C GLN A 17 -7.60 -14.82 13.69
N LYS A 18 -7.99 -15.57 12.65
CA LYS A 18 -8.08 -17.03 12.69
C LYS A 18 -7.02 -17.64 11.82
N ILE A 19 -6.44 -18.71 12.30
CA ILE A 19 -5.47 -19.52 11.54
C ILE A 19 -6.23 -20.66 10.89
N LYS A 20 -6.05 -20.82 9.57
CA LYS A 20 -6.65 -21.88 8.79
C LYS A 20 -5.57 -22.66 8.06
N LYS A 21 -5.51 -23.96 8.29
CA LYS A 21 -4.66 -24.88 7.54
C LYS A 21 -5.53 -25.59 6.50
N ILE A 22 -5.10 -25.57 5.26
CA ILE A 22 -5.73 -26.31 4.16
C ILE A 22 -4.72 -27.23 3.49
N GLU A 23 -5.20 -28.31 2.92
CA GLU A 23 -4.45 -29.16 2.00
C GLU A 23 -4.53 -28.56 0.60
N GLY A 24 -3.37 -28.21 0.04
CA GLY A 24 -3.24 -27.57 -1.25
C GLY A 24 -2.38 -26.32 -1.20
N ASP A 25 -2.32 -25.65 -2.34
CA ASP A 25 -1.51 -24.48 -2.60
C ASP A 25 -2.14 -23.16 -2.12
N THR A 26 -1.44 -22.06 -2.35
CA THR A 26 -1.92 -20.72 -1.98
C THR A 26 -3.16 -20.31 -2.77
N THR A 27 -3.33 -20.78 -4.00
CA THR A 27 -4.49 -20.45 -4.86
C THR A 27 -5.77 -20.98 -4.23
N LYS A 28 -5.75 -22.26 -3.83
CA LYS A 28 -6.89 -22.90 -3.16
C LYS A 28 -7.25 -22.22 -1.83
N LEU A 29 -6.24 -21.73 -1.10
CA LEU A 29 -6.50 -20.95 0.13
C LEU A 29 -7.25 -19.66 -0.17
N PHE A 30 -6.80 -18.90 -1.18
CA PHE A 30 -7.43 -17.63 -1.55
C PHE A 30 -8.85 -17.83 -2.09
N GLU A 31 -9.09 -18.87 -2.89
CA GLU A 31 -10.44 -19.22 -3.36
C GLU A 31 -11.38 -19.52 -2.19
N GLN A 32 -10.94 -20.31 -1.21
CA GLN A 32 -11.75 -20.58 -0.03
C GLN A 32 -12.03 -19.32 0.80
N ILE A 33 -11.04 -18.46 0.96
CA ILE A 33 -11.22 -17.18 1.67
C ILE A 33 -12.24 -16.31 0.92
N ALA A 34 -12.16 -16.21 -0.40
CA ALA A 34 -13.09 -15.43 -1.20
C ALA A 34 -14.54 -15.91 -1.06
N VAL A 35 -14.76 -17.23 -1.09
CA VAL A 35 -16.09 -17.81 -0.87
C VAL A 35 -16.61 -17.53 0.54
N GLU A 36 -15.76 -17.65 1.56
CA GLU A 36 -16.13 -17.32 2.96
C GLU A 36 -16.49 -15.84 3.13
N GLU A 37 -15.75 -14.96 2.47
CA GLU A 37 -16.03 -13.51 2.48
C GLU A 37 -17.36 -13.18 1.81
N GLU A 38 -17.65 -13.82 0.68
CA GLU A 38 -18.94 -13.64 -0.01
C GLU A 38 -20.12 -14.08 0.87
N VAL A 39 -20.02 -15.26 1.50
CA VAL A 39 -21.06 -15.77 2.42
C VAL A 39 -21.22 -14.86 3.63
N TYR A 40 -20.11 -14.40 4.20
CA TYR A 40 -20.14 -13.47 5.32
C TYR A 40 -20.83 -12.16 4.94
N GLU A 41 -20.47 -11.57 3.81
CA GLU A 41 -21.04 -10.30 3.37
C GLU A 41 -22.54 -10.42 3.05
N LYS A 42 -22.97 -11.52 2.43
CA LYS A 42 -24.39 -11.82 2.22
C LYS A 42 -25.15 -11.92 3.55
N THR A 43 -24.53 -12.57 4.54
CA THR A 43 -25.13 -12.73 5.87
C THR A 43 -25.20 -11.39 6.61
N ARG A 44 -24.11 -10.60 6.56
CA ARG A 44 -24.05 -9.25 7.15
C ARG A 44 -25.15 -8.34 6.59
N ARG A 45 -25.30 -8.31 5.24
CA ARG A 45 -26.33 -7.50 4.58
C ARG A 45 -27.75 -7.91 5.01
N LYS A 46 -28.03 -9.21 5.14
CA LYS A 46 -29.31 -9.71 5.63
C LYS A 46 -29.58 -9.30 7.09
N GLU A 47 -28.55 -9.38 7.94
CA GLU A 47 -28.66 -8.97 9.35
C GLU A 47 -28.84 -7.45 9.47
N GLN A 48 -28.08 -6.68 8.67
CA GLN A 48 -28.20 -5.22 8.63
C GLN A 48 -29.63 -4.79 8.23
N LYS A 49 -30.19 -5.39 7.17
CA LYS A 49 -31.58 -5.11 6.75
C LYS A 49 -32.60 -5.42 7.86
N LYS A 50 -32.47 -6.57 8.53
CA LYS A 50 -33.32 -6.92 9.67
C LYS A 50 -33.22 -5.92 10.82
N ARG A 51 -31.98 -5.41 11.05
CA ARG A 51 -31.73 -4.40 12.07
C ARG A 51 -32.42 -3.07 11.73
N GLU A 52 -32.29 -2.63 10.48
CA GLU A 52 -32.96 -1.41 9.99
C GLU A 52 -34.47 -1.51 10.09
N GLU A 53 -35.09 -2.62 9.64
CA GLU A 53 -36.50 -2.87 9.76
C GLU A 53 -36.98 -2.87 11.24
N ALA A 54 -36.18 -3.46 12.14
CA ALA A 54 -36.51 -3.47 13.57
C ALA A 54 -36.39 -2.07 14.18
N MET A 55 -35.38 -1.27 13.78
CA MET A 55 -35.21 0.12 14.22
C MET A 55 -36.36 1.01 13.74
N GLU A 56 -36.75 0.88 12.45
CA GLU A 56 -37.91 1.61 11.91
C GLU A 56 -39.18 1.28 12.68
N PHE A 57 -39.43 0.01 13.00
CA PHE A 57 -40.57 -0.42 13.81
C PHE A 57 -40.53 0.21 15.19
N ILE A 58 -39.39 0.16 15.88
CA ILE A 58 -39.20 0.77 17.21
C ILE A 58 -39.49 2.27 17.15
N ASN A 59 -38.91 2.99 16.19
CA ASN A 59 -39.08 4.43 16.04
C ASN A 59 -40.54 4.81 15.78
N ARG A 60 -41.23 4.03 14.95
CA ARG A 60 -42.67 4.28 14.62
C ARG A 60 -43.58 4.07 15.79
N PHE A 61 -43.32 3.08 16.65
CA PHE A 61 -44.27 2.65 17.71
C PHE A 61 -43.80 2.96 19.12
N ARG A 62 -42.65 3.60 19.33
CA ARG A 62 -42.06 3.90 20.64
C ARG A 62 -42.99 4.71 21.56
N ALA A 63 -43.78 5.62 20.97
CA ALA A 63 -44.70 6.50 21.73
C ALA A 63 -46.04 5.88 22.04
N LEU A 64 -46.38 4.69 21.53
CA LEU A 64 -47.69 4.06 21.70
C LEU A 64 -47.66 3.08 22.87
N ALA A 65 -48.32 3.44 23.98
CA ALA A 65 -48.38 2.63 25.19
C ALA A 65 -48.92 1.21 24.92
N ALA A 66 -49.92 1.05 24.03
CA ALA A 66 -50.49 -0.23 23.66
C ALA A 66 -49.50 -1.19 22.98
N ARG A 67 -48.38 -0.71 22.51
CA ARG A 67 -47.30 -1.53 21.84
C ARG A 67 -45.99 -1.59 22.61
N ALA A 68 -45.94 -1.06 23.82
CA ALA A 68 -44.74 -0.97 24.63
C ALA A 68 -44.05 -2.34 24.83
N SER A 69 -44.81 -3.40 25.14
CA SER A 69 -44.24 -4.76 25.29
C SER A 69 -43.59 -5.28 24.00
N LEU A 70 -44.21 -5.03 22.84
CA LEU A 70 -43.69 -5.47 21.55
C LEU A 70 -42.43 -4.69 21.16
N VAL A 71 -42.39 -3.38 21.44
CA VAL A 71 -41.22 -2.53 21.25
C VAL A 71 -40.06 -3.00 22.13
N GLN A 72 -40.29 -3.26 23.40
CA GLN A 72 -39.30 -3.79 24.34
C GLN A 72 -38.73 -5.15 23.87
N SER A 73 -39.61 -6.04 23.38
CA SER A 73 -39.18 -7.33 22.83
C SER A 73 -38.24 -7.14 21.62
N ARG A 74 -38.55 -6.18 20.72
CA ARG A 74 -37.71 -5.87 19.56
C ARG A 74 -36.35 -5.25 19.94
N ILE A 75 -36.34 -4.37 20.96
CA ILE A 75 -35.09 -3.80 21.50
C ILE A 75 -34.17 -4.91 22.03
N LYS A 76 -34.71 -5.80 22.89
CA LYS A 76 -33.97 -6.96 23.42
C LYS A 76 -33.46 -7.89 22.32
N ALA A 77 -34.22 -8.07 21.24
CA ALA A 77 -33.79 -8.86 20.09
C ALA A 77 -32.62 -8.18 19.35
N LEU A 78 -32.66 -6.86 19.18
CA LEU A 78 -31.56 -6.08 18.59
C LEU A 78 -30.25 -6.10 19.42
N GLU A 79 -30.40 -6.02 20.75
CA GLU A 79 -29.26 -6.10 21.67
C GLU A 79 -28.55 -7.46 21.60
N ARG A 80 -29.31 -8.54 21.40
CA ARG A 80 -28.78 -9.90 21.20
C ARG A 80 -28.13 -10.11 19.82
N MET A 81 -28.57 -9.36 18.82
CA MET A 81 -27.96 -9.38 17.48
C MET A 81 -26.67 -8.56 17.51
N GLY A 82 -25.53 -9.20 17.77
CA GLY A 82 -24.23 -8.54 17.68
C GLY A 82 -24.03 -7.80 16.35
N THR A 83 -23.20 -6.77 16.35
CA THR A 83 -22.81 -6.07 15.11
C THR A 83 -21.70 -6.83 14.43
N LYS A 84 -21.90 -7.26 13.19
CA LYS A 84 -20.81 -7.77 12.34
C LYS A 84 -20.08 -6.60 11.71
N GLU A 85 -18.77 -6.58 11.88
CA GLU A 85 -17.91 -5.56 11.25
C GLU A 85 -17.99 -5.65 9.73
N GLU A 86 -17.99 -4.50 9.09
CA GLU A 86 -17.89 -4.40 7.64
C GLU A 86 -16.52 -4.91 7.18
N LEU A 87 -16.52 -5.74 6.12
CA LEU A 87 -15.27 -6.13 5.49
C LEU A 87 -14.62 -4.89 4.90
N ARG A 88 -13.43 -4.56 5.38
CA ARG A 88 -12.62 -3.55 4.70
C ARG A 88 -12.31 -4.09 3.31
N GLN A 89 -12.89 -3.49 2.31
CA GLN A 89 -12.52 -3.76 0.93
C GLN A 89 -11.04 -3.39 0.79
N VAL A 90 -10.24 -4.33 0.30
CA VAL A 90 -8.87 -4.03 -0.10
C VAL A 90 -8.98 -3.11 -1.31
N THR A 91 -8.87 -1.82 -1.08
CA THR A 91 -8.87 -0.83 -2.15
C THR A 91 -7.60 -1.04 -2.96
N GLU A 92 -7.72 -1.27 -4.25
CA GLU A 92 -6.55 -1.34 -5.12
C GLU A 92 -5.82 0.01 -5.12
N LEU A 93 -4.49 -0.06 -5.07
CA LEU A 93 -3.63 1.12 -5.10
C LEU A 93 -3.75 1.78 -6.49
N GLY A 94 -4.54 2.83 -6.59
CA GLY A 94 -4.78 3.57 -7.82
C GLY A 94 -4.23 4.99 -7.75
N PHE A 95 -3.06 5.22 -8.34
CA PHE A 95 -2.51 6.56 -8.48
C PHE A 95 -1.92 6.77 -9.88
N ARG A 96 -1.81 8.03 -10.27
CA ARG A 96 -1.16 8.43 -11.51
C ARG A 96 -0.09 9.45 -11.19
N PHE A 97 1.07 9.32 -11.82
CA PHE A 97 2.11 10.34 -11.77
C PHE A 97 1.71 11.50 -12.69
N ASN A 98 1.79 12.71 -12.16
CA ASN A 98 1.67 13.92 -12.97
C ASN A 98 3.00 14.11 -13.71
N SER A 99 3.01 13.83 -15.01
CA SER A 99 4.18 14.10 -15.84
C SER A 99 4.16 15.55 -16.33
N ALA A 100 5.27 16.25 -16.14
CA ALA A 100 5.50 17.53 -16.80
C ALA A 100 5.93 17.29 -18.26
N GLU A 101 5.62 18.24 -19.14
CA GLU A 101 6.15 18.24 -20.49
C GLU A 101 7.69 18.35 -20.46
N PHE A 102 8.33 17.48 -21.18
CA PHE A 102 9.77 17.38 -21.24
C PHE A 102 10.23 17.23 -22.69
N GLU A 103 10.95 18.21 -23.19
CA GLU A 103 11.37 18.28 -24.61
C GLU A 103 12.66 17.52 -24.88
N ALA A 104 13.58 17.47 -23.91
CA ALA A 104 14.87 16.82 -24.08
C ALA A 104 14.72 15.28 -24.21
N GLN A 105 15.55 14.69 -25.04
CA GLN A 105 15.58 13.23 -25.26
C GLN A 105 16.25 12.48 -24.11
N ARG A 106 17.23 13.12 -23.43
CA ARG A 106 18.03 12.50 -22.38
C ARG A 106 17.71 13.12 -21.03
N LEU A 107 17.37 12.26 -20.07
CA LEU A 107 17.10 12.63 -18.67
C LEU A 107 18.36 12.64 -17.83
N MET A 108 19.25 11.66 -18.05
CA MET A 108 20.45 11.50 -17.25
C MET A 108 21.59 10.95 -18.13
N HIS A 109 22.79 11.44 -17.86
CA HIS A 109 24.04 10.96 -18.46
C HIS A 109 24.98 10.50 -17.34
N VAL A 110 25.46 9.29 -17.44
CA VAL A 110 26.44 8.70 -16.52
C VAL A 110 27.72 8.46 -17.31
N ALA A 111 28.84 8.99 -16.84
CA ALA A 111 30.14 8.88 -17.49
C ALA A 111 31.14 8.25 -16.52
N ASP A 112 31.77 7.14 -16.92
CA ASP A 112 32.87 6.45 -16.26
C ASP A 112 32.68 6.21 -14.77
N LEU A 113 31.43 5.93 -14.38
CA LEU A 113 31.02 5.79 -13.01
C LEU A 113 31.70 4.59 -12.36
N THR A 114 32.48 4.87 -11.31
CA THR A 114 33.11 3.84 -10.49
C THR A 114 32.78 4.01 -9.04
N PHE A 115 32.37 2.92 -8.38
CA PHE A 115 31.97 2.91 -6.97
C PHE A 115 32.26 1.59 -6.26
N GLY A 116 32.60 1.68 -5.00
CA GLY A 116 32.71 0.59 -4.03
C GLY A 116 32.64 1.14 -2.62
N TYR A 117 32.13 0.38 -1.68
CA TYR A 117 32.04 0.81 -0.26
C TYR A 117 33.43 0.85 0.41
N THR A 118 34.31 -0.05 0.03
CA THR A 118 35.71 -0.09 0.51
C THR A 118 36.68 0.12 -0.65
N PRO A 119 37.91 0.54 -0.38
CA PRO A 119 38.92 0.69 -1.45
C PRO A 119 39.22 -0.63 -2.18
N GLU A 120 39.20 -1.75 -1.46
CA GLU A 120 39.58 -3.06 -1.95
C GLU A 120 38.51 -3.73 -2.81
N ARG A 121 37.25 -3.24 -2.72
CA ARG A 121 36.12 -3.88 -3.41
C ARG A 121 35.34 -2.90 -4.25
N THR A 122 35.63 -2.87 -5.52
CA THR A 122 34.85 -2.16 -6.53
C THR A 122 33.56 -2.97 -6.84
N LEU A 123 32.42 -2.30 -6.83
CA LEU A 123 31.12 -2.89 -7.17
C LEU A 123 30.65 -2.49 -8.56
N ILE A 124 30.98 -1.28 -8.98
CA ILE A 124 30.65 -0.72 -10.29
C ILE A 124 31.93 -0.11 -10.82
N GLU A 125 32.29 -0.45 -12.03
CA GLU A 125 33.55 -0.02 -12.66
C GLU A 125 33.27 0.52 -14.08
N ASN A 126 33.72 1.76 -14.33
CA ASN A 126 33.66 2.44 -15.63
C ASN A 126 32.29 2.36 -16.33
N LEU A 127 31.21 2.50 -15.59
CA LEU A 127 29.83 2.46 -16.14
C LEU A 127 29.53 3.77 -16.86
N SER A 128 29.27 3.71 -18.16
CA SER A 128 28.78 4.84 -18.95
C SER A 128 27.46 4.46 -19.61
N ILE A 129 26.39 5.19 -19.28
CA ILE A 129 25.04 4.99 -19.83
C ILE A 129 24.31 6.32 -19.98
N ASP A 130 23.41 6.38 -20.94
CA ASP A 130 22.41 7.42 -21.08
C ASP A 130 21.04 6.87 -20.71
N ILE A 131 20.24 7.68 -20.01
CA ILE A 131 18.85 7.37 -19.68
C ILE A 131 17.96 8.37 -20.42
N GLY A 132 17.15 7.86 -21.32
CA GLY A 132 16.25 8.62 -22.15
C GLY A 132 14.89 8.87 -21.50
N LYS A 133 14.12 9.77 -22.11
CA LYS A 133 12.80 10.22 -21.64
C LYS A 133 11.79 9.08 -21.42
N ASN A 134 11.82 8.06 -22.26
CA ASN A 134 10.83 6.99 -22.25
C ASN A 134 11.41 5.63 -21.87
N ASP A 135 12.65 5.62 -21.38
CA ASP A 135 13.33 4.37 -21.06
C ASP A 135 12.67 3.67 -19.85
N ARG A 136 12.56 2.37 -19.96
CA ARG A 136 12.14 1.47 -18.89
C ARG A 136 13.23 0.44 -18.68
N ILE A 137 14.12 0.72 -17.74
CA ILE A 137 15.35 -0.04 -17.54
C ILE A 137 15.17 -1.03 -16.41
N CYS A 138 15.44 -2.31 -16.66
CA CYS A 138 15.49 -3.34 -15.65
C CYS A 138 16.95 -3.68 -15.32
N VAL A 139 17.31 -3.55 -14.04
CA VAL A 139 18.65 -3.91 -13.55
C VAL A 139 18.62 -5.34 -13.00
N VAL A 140 19.27 -6.27 -13.68
CA VAL A 140 19.33 -7.70 -13.33
C VAL A 140 20.73 -8.11 -12.87
N GLY A 141 20.79 -9.09 -11.99
CA GLY A 141 22.06 -9.64 -11.47
C GLY A 141 21.88 -10.42 -10.17
N LYS A 142 22.86 -11.22 -9.79
CA LYS A 142 22.84 -11.97 -8.51
C LYS A 142 22.79 -11.02 -7.31
N ASN A 143 22.31 -11.54 -6.17
CA ASN A 143 22.28 -10.75 -4.93
C ASN A 143 23.70 -10.32 -4.50
N GLY A 144 23.83 -9.13 -3.93
CA GLY A 144 25.10 -8.55 -3.51
C GLY A 144 25.97 -7.98 -4.65
N LYS A 145 25.50 -7.95 -5.89
CA LYS A 145 26.25 -7.43 -7.05
C LYS A 145 26.08 -5.93 -7.33
N GLY A 146 25.53 -5.16 -6.38
CA GLY A 146 25.48 -3.70 -6.49
C GLY A 146 24.24 -3.11 -7.17
N LYS A 147 23.18 -3.90 -7.46
CA LYS A 147 21.95 -3.38 -8.08
C LYS A 147 21.35 -2.20 -7.33
N SER A 148 21.09 -2.36 -6.04
CA SER A 148 20.54 -1.29 -5.18
C SER A 148 21.54 -0.14 -4.99
N THR A 149 22.84 -0.43 -4.99
CA THR A 149 23.88 0.58 -4.93
C THR A 149 23.88 1.46 -6.18
N LEU A 150 23.73 0.86 -7.37
CA LEU A 150 23.58 1.61 -8.62
C LEU A 150 22.35 2.53 -8.57
N LEU A 151 21.20 2.03 -8.16
CA LEU A 151 19.99 2.85 -8.04
C LEU A 151 20.16 4.01 -7.06
N ARG A 152 20.85 3.79 -5.93
CA ARG A 152 21.15 4.85 -4.95
C ARG A 152 22.13 5.90 -5.49
N LEU A 153 23.09 5.49 -6.31
CA LEU A 153 23.99 6.42 -7.01
C LEU A 153 23.21 7.28 -8.01
N LEU A 154 22.36 6.65 -8.83
CA LEU A 154 21.54 7.36 -9.81
C LEU A 154 20.53 8.30 -9.13
N ALA A 155 20.05 7.93 -7.95
CA ALA A 155 19.18 8.77 -7.13
C ALA A 155 19.90 9.92 -6.41
N GLY A 156 21.23 9.95 -6.46
CA GLY A 156 22.04 10.97 -5.78
C GLY A 156 22.22 10.76 -4.28
N GLU A 157 21.83 9.57 -3.74
CA GLU A 157 22.01 9.23 -2.33
C GLU A 157 23.45 8.85 -1.98
N LEU A 158 24.19 8.37 -2.97
CA LEU A 158 25.61 8.04 -2.85
C LEU A 158 26.39 8.88 -3.85
N LYS A 159 27.58 9.27 -3.46
CA LYS A 159 28.53 9.97 -4.35
C LYS A 159 29.45 8.95 -5.00
N PRO A 160 29.67 9.02 -6.33
CA PRO A 160 30.63 8.16 -7.01
C PRO A 160 32.07 8.42 -6.52
N LYS A 161 32.91 7.39 -6.56
CA LYS A 161 34.38 7.55 -6.30
C LYS A 161 35.10 8.14 -7.50
N ALA A 162 34.66 7.79 -8.71
CA ALA A 162 35.13 8.36 -9.95
C ALA A 162 33.98 8.42 -10.96
N GLY A 163 34.17 9.23 -12.01
CA GLY A 163 33.12 9.48 -12.99
C GLY A 163 32.11 10.54 -12.55
N ALA A 164 31.08 10.72 -13.34
CA ALA A 164 30.06 11.73 -13.09
C ALA A 164 28.65 11.24 -13.45
N ILE A 165 27.66 11.76 -12.74
CA ILE A 165 26.24 11.60 -13.04
C ILE A 165 25.66 12.99 -13.27
N ALA A 166 25.21 13.28 -14.48
CA ALA A 166 24.61 14.53 -14.86
C ALA A 166 23.11 14.31 -15.16
N SER A 167 22.24 14.86 -14.35
CA SER A 167 20.80 14.86 -14.57
C SER A 167 20.37 16.15 -15.24
N HIS A 168 19.37 16.07 -16.12
CA HIS A 168 18.78 17.25 -16.72
C HIS A 168 18.19 18.17 -15.63
N PRO A 169 18.35 19.51 -15.68
CA PRO A 169 17.89 20.44 -14.63
C PRO A 169 16.39 20.34 -14.29
N LYS A 170 15.56 19.99 -15.27
CA LYS A 170 14.12 19.78 -15.06
C LYS A 170 13.75 18.38 -14.61
N CYS A 171 14.73 17.45 -14.46
CA CYS A 171 14.48 16.09 -14.02
C CYS A 171 14.32 16.06 -12.52
N GLN A 172 13.17 15.58 -12.04
CA GLN A 172 12.93 15.30 -10.62
C GLN A 172 13.02 13.79 -10.41
N ILE A 173 13.95 13.37 -9.56
CA ILE A 173 14.21 11.96 -9.29
C ILE A 173 13.42 11.53 -8.06
N GLY A 174 12.51 10.57 -8.21
CA GLY A 174 11.88 9.85 -7.11
C GLY A 174 12.57 8.50 -6.90
N TYR A 175 13.02 8.23 -5.69
CA TYR A 175 13.61 6.93 -5.32
C TYR A 175 12.72 6.20 -4.33
N PHE A 176 12.32 4.98 -4.69
CA PHE A 176 11.55 4.09 -3.82
C PHE A 176 12.38 2.83 -3.53
N GLY A 177 12.88 2.72 -2.31
CA GLY A 177 13.70 1.60 -1.84
C GLY A 177 12.98 0.75 -0.80
N GLN A 178 13.53 -0.43 -0.51
CA GLN A 178 12.96 -1.38 0.47
C GLN A 178 13.01 -0.88 1.92
N THR A 179 13.94 0.01 2.26
CA THR A 179 14.18 0.49 3.63
C THR A 179 14.32 2.01 3.63
N ASN A 180 13.19 2.71 3.57
CA ASN A 180 13.18 4.17 3.74
C ASN A 180 12.72 4.59 5.16
N ILE A 181 12.56 3.63 6.08
CA ILE A 181 12.05 3.88 7.44
C ILE A 181 12.98 4.82 8.22
N GLU A 182 14.30 4.74 8.00
CA GLU A 182 15.29 5.59 8.65
C GLU A 182 15.17 7.09 8.30
N ARG A 183 14.42 7.41 7.24
CA ARG A 183 14.20 8.80 6.78
C ARG A 183 12.96 9.44 7.38
N LEU A 184 12.07 8.64 7.94
CA LEU A 184 10.83 9.12 8.53
C LEU A 184 11.05 9.42 10.02
N ASN A 185 10.44 10.49 10.49
CA ASN A 185 10.42 10.80 11.92
C ASN A 185 9.28 10.00 12.58
N PRO A 186 9.61 9.00 13.43
CA PRO A 186 8.58 8.16 14.06
C PRO A 186 7.67 8.92 15.04
N ALA A 187 8.01 10.14 15.42
CA ALA A 187 7.19 11.00 16.28
C ALA A 187 6.15 11.82 15.49
N LEU A 188 6.19 11.80 14.16
CA LEU A 188 5.27 12.54 13.32
C LEU A 188 4.23 11.62 12.69
N THR A 189 3.04 12.17 12.46
CA THR A 189 2.02 11.49 11.64
C THR A 189 2.39 11.57 10.16
N ILE A 190 1.84 10.67 9.35
CA ILE A 190 2.08 10.65 7.90
C ILE A 190 1.73 11.99 7.26
N GLU A 191 0.60 12.57 7.66
CA GLU A 191 0.15 13.88 7.17
C GLU A 191 1.15 14.99 7.51
N LYS A 192 1.67 14.99 8.75
CA LYS A 192 2.62 16.00 9.20
C LYS A 192 3.96 15.89 8.49
N GLU A 193 4.47 14.66 8.38
CA GLU A 193 5.70 14.36 7.63
C GLU A 193 5.58 14.84 6.18
N PHE A 194 4.44 14.54 5.54
CA PHE A 194 4.19 14.95 4.16
C PHE A 194 4.10 16.47 4.00
N SER A 195 3.48 17.17 4.96
CA SER A 195 3.39 18.63 4.95
C SER A 195 4.74 19.32 5.11
N LEU A 196 5.67 18.71 5.84
CA LEU A 196 7.04 19.22 5.98
C LEU A 196 7.86 19.03 4.69
N LEU A 197 7.64 17.90 3.99
CA LEU A 197 8.32 17.61 2.72
C LEU A 197 7.77 18.44 1.55
N ARG A 198 6.48 18.79 1.59
CA ARG A 198 5.78 19.52 0.53
C ARG A 198 4.92 20.65 1.11
N PRO A 199 5.56 21.72 1.60
CA PRO A 199 4.87 22.86 2.18
C PRO A 199 4.07 23.67 1.15
N ASP A 200 4.31 23.43 -0.13
CA ASP A 200 3.59 24.01 -1.27
C ASP A 200 2.20 23.41 -1.50
N LEU A 201 1.91 22.24 -0.93
CA LEU A 201 0.63 21.57 -1.10
C LEU A 201 -0.38 21.99 -0.03
N SER A 202 -1.63 22.13 -0.45
CA SER A 202 -2.75 22.33 0.47
C SER A 202 -3.02 21.09 1.33
N TYR A 203 -3.63 21.30 2.49
CA TYR A 203 -4.07 20.20 3.36
C TYR A 203 -4.92 19.15 2.63
N THR A 204 -5.83 19.61 1.76
CA THR A 204 -6.70 18.71 0.99
C THR A 204 -5.91 17.84 0.00
N GLU A 205 -4.90 18.39 -0.64
CA GLU A 205 -4.04 17.63 -1.56
C GLU A 205 -3.19 16.60 -0.82
N ILE A 206 -2.66 16.96 0.34
CA ILE A 206 -1.93 16.03 1.22
C ILE A 206 -2.83 14.87 1.62
N ARG A 207 -4.03 15.15 2.12
CA ARG A 207 -5.02 14.11 2.52
C ARG A 207 -5.45 13.23 1.35
N LYS A 208 -5.65 13.82 0.17
CA LYS A 208 -5.95 13.08 -1.07
C LYS A 208 -4.80 12.13 -1.44
N THR A 209 -3.56 12.57 -1.31
CA THR A 209 -2.38 11.75 -1.59
C THR A 209 -2.24 10.62 -0.57
N CYS A 210 -2.41 10.91 0.73
CA CYS A 210 -2.44 9.88 1.77
C CYS A 210 -3.52 8.82 1.48
N GLY A 211 -4.73 9.25 1.13
CA GLY A 211 -5.83 8.36 0.76
C GLY A 211 -5.52 7.49 -0.47
N ALA A 212 -4.88 8.07 -1.50
CA ALA A 212 -4.45 7.33 -2.68
C ALA A 212 -3.40 6.25 -2.34
N MET A 213 -2.62 6.45 -1.27
CA MET A 213 -1.65 5.49 -0.74
C MET A 213 -2.22 4.60 0.37
N MET A 214 -3.55 4.49 0.47
CA MET A 214 -4.29 3.67 1.44
C MET A 214 -4.23 4.17 2.90
N PHE A 215 -3.74 5.37 3.15
CA PHE A 215 -3.79 6.04 4.45
C PHE A 215 -4.99 7.02 4.51
N GLY A 216 -6.20 6.46 4.36
CA GLY A 216 -7.44 7.25 4.42
C GLY A 216 -7.97 7.43 5.85
N GLY A 217 -8.81 8.45 6.07
CA GLY A 217 -9.40 8.73 7.39
C GLY A 217 -8.33 8.96 8.47
N ASP A 218 -8.48 8.32 9.62
CA ASP A 218 -7.61 8.48 10.79
C ASP A 218 -6.24 7.79 10.63
N LEU A 219 -6.02 7.00 9.58
CA LEU A 219 -4.75 6.31 9.34
C LEU A 219 -3.60 7.25 8.94
N ALA A 220 -3.91 8.48 8.54
CA ALA A 220 -2.91 9.49 8.18
C ALA A 220 -2.52 10.40 9.35
N LEU A 221 -3.25 10.33 10.48
CA LEU A 221 -3.14 11.21 11.65
C LEU A 221 -2.17 10.70 12.70
#